data_02a8f4b37fb0de5eb9ed89cdc282ef79
#
_entry.id   02a8f4b37fb0de5eb9ed89cdc282ef79
#
_cell.length_a   1.000
_cell.length_b   1.000
_cell.length_c   1.000
_cell.angle_alpha   90.00
_cell.angle_beta   90.00
_cell.angle_gamma   90.00
#
_symmetry.space_group_name_H-M   'P 1'
#
loop_
_entity.id
_entity.type
_entity.pdbx_description
1 polymer ?
#
loop_
_entity_poly.entity_id
_entity_poly.type
_entity_poly.pdbx_seq_one_letter_code
_entity_poly.pdbx_strand_id
1 'polypeptide(L)'
;MLLSHEGEDESNPHPYWYARVIGIFHVFVQTRDLDTTTFSDAKRFDVLHVRWFGRNLGVPAGWKAKRLHRIGFLPANNPALEAFGFLDPAQVIRGVHLLPRFAGGRTPLYLGPSIIRKPSDGHEDWVNYYVNWYV
;
A
#
# COMPACT_ATOMS: atom_id res chain seq x y z
N MET A 1 -6.60 2.60 2.54
CA MET A 1 -7.12 1.33 3.06
C MET A 1 -8.05 0.69 2.04
N LEU A 2 -7.92 -0.57 1.78
CA LEU A 2 -8.74 -1.36 0.86
C LEU A 2 -9.04 -2.74 1.49
N LEU A 3 -10.01 -3.48 0.91
CA LEU A 3 -10.30 -4.84 1.39
C LEU A 3 -9.11 -5.76 1.11
N SER A 4 -8.82 -6.63 2.08
CA SER A 4 -7.84 -7.70 1.92
C SER A 4 -8.39 -8.79 1.00
N HIS A 5 -7.51 -9.38 0.22
CA HIS A 5 -7.78 -10.60 -0.54
C HIS A 5 -7.18 -11.84 0.15
N GLU A 6 -6.77 -11.70 1.42
CA GLU A 6 -6.30 -12.82 2.23
C GLU A 6 -7.42 -13.85 2.39
N GLY A 7 -7.11 -15.10 2.06
CA GLY A 7 -8.06 -16.20 2.12
C GLY A 7 -8.43 -16.61 3.54
N GLU A 8 -9.51 -17.37 3.69
CA GLU A 8 -9.98 -17.89 5.00
C GLU A 8 -8.99 -18.88 5.65
N ASP A 9 -8.03 -19.39 4.89
CA ASP A 9 -7.05 -20.39 5.35
C ASP A 9 -5.85 -19.78 6.08
N GLU A 10 -5.74 -18.46 6.19
CA GLU A 10 -4.68 -17.82 6.95
C GLU A 10 -4.97 -17.83 8.44
N SER A 11 -3.97 -18.21 9.23
CA SER A 11 -4.08 -18.33 10.70
C SER A 11 -4.44 -17.02 11.42
N ASN A 12 -4.33 -15.89 10.74
CA ASN A 12 -4.63 -14.56 11.28
C ASN A 12 -5.05 -13.57 10.18
N PRO A 13 -6.20 -13.78 9.52
CA PRO A 13 -6.66 -12.92 8.44
C PRO A 13 -6.97 -11.51 8.96
N HIS A 14 -6.65 -10.51 8.18
CA HIS A 14 -7.00 -9.13 8.46
C HIS A 14 -7.84 -8.58 7.29
N PRO A 15 -8.97 -7.92 7.57
CA PRO A 15 -9.91 -7.54 6.52
C PRO A 15 -9.40 -6.41 5.61
N TYR A 16 -8.30 -5.76 5.97
CA TYR A 16 -7.83 -4.59 5.24
C TYR A 16 -6.36 -4.66 4.88
N TRP A 17 -6.04 -4.14 3.69
CA TRP A 17 -4.69 -3.78 3.27
C TRP A 17 -4.50 -2.26 3.35
N TYR A 18 -3.24 -1.86 3.47
CA TYR A 18 -2.85 -0.47 3.61
C TYR A 18 -1.76 -0.13 2.60
N ALA A 19 -1.87 1.05 2.02
CA ALA A 19 -0.88 1.57 1.10
C ALA A 19 -0.76 3.09 1.24
N ARG A 20 0.42 3.62 0.95
CA ARG A 20 0.63 5.05 0.73
C ARG A 20 0.47 5.35 -0.75
N VAL A 21 -0.39 6.29 -1.09
CA VAL A 21 -0.46 6.81 -2.46
C VAL A 21 0.77 7.67 -2.72
N ILE A 22 1.53 7.32 -3.74
CA ILE A 22 2.74 8.03 -4.17
C ILE A 22 2.59 8.69 -5.54
N GLY A 23 1.54 8.36 -6.28
CA GLY A 23 1.20 8.99 -7.55
C GLY A 23 -0.26 8.79 -7.90
N ILE A 24 -0.83 9.76 -8.58
CA ILE A 24 -2.19 9.72 -9.13
C ILE A 24 -2.08 10.15 -10.58
N PHE A 25 -2.56 9.30 -11.47
CA PHE A 25 -2.52 9.59 -12.91
C PHE A 25 -3.68 8.92 -13.65
N HIS A 26 -3.84 9.26 -14.91
CA HIS A 26 -4.77 8.58 -15.79
C HIS A 26 -4.05 8.11 -17.05
N VAL A 27 -4.58 7.06 -17.66
CA VAL A 27 -4.12 6.50 -18.93
C VAL A 27 -5.30 6.35 -19.86
N PHE A 28 -5.06 6.51 -21.15
CA PHE A 28 -6.02 6.19 -22.20
C PHE A 28 -5.62 4.88 -22.85
N VAL A 29 -6.54 3.92 -22.87
CA VAL A 29 -6.30 2.57 -23.40
C VAL A 29 -7.21 2.31 -24.58
N GLN A 30 -6.61 1.79 -25.64
CA GLN A 30 -7.32 1.26 -26.80
C GLN A 30 -7.02 -0.24 -26.91
N THR A 31 -8.00 -1.02 -27.27
CA THR A 31 -7.82 -2.44 -27.59
C THR A 31 -7.82 -2.63 -29.11
N ARG A 32 -6.98 -3.54 -29.58
CA ARG A 32 -6.96 -3.98 -30.96
C ARG A 32 -7.42 -5.43 -31.00
N ASP A 33 -8.39 -5.68 -31.84
CA ASP A 33 -8.77 -7.06 -32.16
C ASP A 33 -7.67 -7.66 -33.04
N LEU A 34 -7.28 -8.90 -32.75
CA LEU A 34 -6.25 -9.61 -33.53
C LEU A 34 -6.69 -9.86 -34.98
N ASP A 35 -7.99 -9.98 -35.22
CA ASP A 35 -8.57 -10.26 -36.53
C ASP A 35 -8.86 -9.00 -37.37
N THR A 36 -8.75 -7.83 -36.75
CA THR A 36 -8.99 -6.54 -37.43
C THR A 36 -7.83 -5.58 -37.23
N THR A 37 -7.65 -4.65 -38.17
CA THR A 37 -6.66 -3.57 -38.02
C THR A 37 -7.21 -2.35 -37.30
N THR A 38 -8.46 -2.43 -36.82
CA THR A 38 -9.15 -1.33 -36.15
C THR A 38 -8.90 -1.36 -34.64
N PHE A 39 -8.73 -0.17 -34.07
CA PHE A 39 -8.66 0.03 -32.62
C PHE A 39 -10.04 0.43 -32.08
N SER A 40 -10.32 0.04 -30.84
CA SER A 40 -11.47 0.56 -30.09
C SER A 40 -11.31 2.06 -29.84
N ASP A 41 -12.39 2.73 -29.41
CA ASP A 41 -12.30 4.07 -28.86
C ASP A 41 -11.38 4.08 -27.62
N ALA A 42 -10.66 5.19 -27.43
CA ALA A 42 -9.83 5.37 -26.27
C ALA A 42 -10.68 5.45 -25.00
N LYS A 43 -10.37 4.60 -24.02
CA LYS A 43 -11.04 4.59 -22.72
C LYS A 43 -10.07 5.09 -21.66
N ARG A 44 -10.54 6.04 -20.85
CA ARG A 44 -9.78 6.58 -19.72
C ARG A 44 -9.87 5.65 -18.52
N PHE A 45 -8.70 5.39 -17.90
CA PHE A 45 -8.57 4.74 -16.61
C PHE A 45 -7.81 5.64 -15.65
N ASP A 46 -8.36 5.85 -14.46
CA ASP A 46 -7.66 6.51 -13.38
C ASP A 46 -6.90 5.46 -12.56
N VAL A 47 -5.67 5.78 -12.18
CA VAL A 47 -4.74 4.83 -11.55
C VAL A 47 -4.04 5.50 -10.37
N LEU A 48 -3.95 4.78 -9.26
CA LEU A 48 -3.12 5.12 -8.12
C LEU A 48 -1.82 4.30 -8.17
N HIS A 49 -0.68 4.97 -8.08
CA HIS A 49 0.59 4.33 -7.81
C HIS A 49 0.80 4.32 -6.30
N VAL A 50 1.04 3.15 -5.73
CA VAL A 50 1.05 2.96 -4.28
C VAL A 50 2.31 2.24 -3.81
N ARG A 51 2.69 2.51 -2.56
CA ARG A 51 3.69 1.78 -1.81
C ARG A 51 2.98 1.02 -0.69
N TRP A 52 3.15 -0.30 -0.68
CA TRP A 52 2.43 -1.19 0.21
C TRP A 52 3.01 -1.23 1.62
N PHE A 53 2.12 -1.42 2.59
CA PHE A 53 2.45 -1.76 3.97
C PHE A 53 2.15 -3.22 4.24
N GLY A 54 3.03 -3.87 5.01
CA GLY A 54 2.79 -5.17 5.61
C GLY A 54 2.40 -5.06 7.08
N ARG A 55 1.62 -6.01 7.58
CA ARG A 55 1.30 -6.10 9.01
C ARG A 55 2.46 -6.66 9.82
N ASN A 56 2.61 -6.18 11.04
CA ASN A 56 3.49 -6.81 12.02
C ASN A 56 2.73 -7.91 12.75
N LEU A 57 2.86 -9.15 12.29
CA LEU A 57 2.16 -10.32 12.82
C LEU A 57 2.66 -10.76 14.20
N GLY A 58 3.86 -10.37 14.60
CA GLY A 58 4.46 -10.72 15.90
C GLY A 58 3.88 -9.96 17.10
N VAL A 59 2.95 -9.02 16.86
CA VAL A 59 2.36 -8.19 17.91
C VAL A 59 0.85 -8.34 17.91
N PRO A 60 0.25 -8.81 19.01
CA PRO A 60 -1.20 -8.85 19.15
C PRO A 60 -1.80 -7.45 19.01
N ALA A 61 -2.83 -7.33 18.19
CA ALA A 61 -3.52 -6.06 17.94
C ALA A 61 -5.03 -6.29 17.76
N GLY A 62 -5.78 -5.20 17.70
CA GLY A 62 -7.24 -5.20 17.54
C GLY A 62 -7.98 -5.08 18.87
N TRP A 63 -9.30 -5.19 18.79
CA TRP A 63 -10.20 -4.96 19.93
C TRP A 63 -9.92 -5.85 21.15
N LYS A 64 -9.67 -7.14 20.92
CA LYS A 64 -9.37 -8.09 22.00
C LYS A 64 -8.08 -7.73 22.74
N ALA A 65 -7.07 -7.29 22.01
CA ALA A 65 -5.77 -6.88 22.56
C ALA A 65 -5.77 -5.43 23.06
N LYS A 66 -6.83 -4.65 22.80
CA LYS A 66 -6.93 -3.20 23.09
C LYS A 66 -5.72 -2.42 22.54
N ARG A 67 -5.24 -2.79 21.37
CA ARG A 67 -4.07 -2.19 20.72
C ARG A 67 -4.36 -1.90 19.25
N LEU A 68 -3.84 -0.77 18.76
CA LEU A 68 -3.89 -0.43 17.35
C LEU A 68 -3.03 -1.42 16.54
N HIS A 69 -3.49 -1.71 15.31
CA HIS A 69 -2.70 -2.49 14.38
C HIS A 69 -1.40 -1.77 14.03
N ARG A 70 -0.33 -2.56 13.91
CA ARG A 70 0.99 -2.08 13.56
C ARG A 70 1.36 -2.53 12.17
N ILE A 71 1.76 -1.59 11.34
CA ILE A 71 2.18 -1.83 9.96
C ILE A 71 3.54 -1.18 9.70
N GLY A 72 4.25 -1.68 8.70
CA GLY A 72 5.50 -1.09 8.19
C GLY A 72 5.56 -1.27 6.68
N PHE A 73 6.35 -0.47 6.00
CA PHE A 73 6.52 -0.64 4.55
C PHE A 73 7.11 -2.01 4.21
N LEU A 74 6.66 -2.58 3.10
CA LEU A 74 7.32 -3.74 2.52
C LEU A 74 8.71 -3.35 1.98
N PRO A 75 9.77 -4.14 2.28
CA PRO A 75 11.10 -3.86 1.79
C PRO A 75 11.18 -3.96 0.27
N ALA A 76 11.69 -2.91 -0.39
CA ALA A 76 11.81 -2.87 -1.85
C ALA A 76 12.93 -3.78 -2.40
N ASN A 77 13.88 -4.18 -1.56
CA ASN A 77 14.99 -5.07 -1.90
C ASN A 77 14.66 -6.56 -1.79
N ASN A 78 13.45 -6.90 -1.36
CA ASN A 78 13.02 -8.30 -1.29
C ASN A 78 12.24 -8.68 -2.55
N PRO A 79 12.79 -9.51 -3.45
CA PRO A 79 12.12 -9.87 -4.69
C PRO A 79 10.86 -10.73 -4.51
N ALA A 80 10.67 -11.32 -3.34
CA ALA A 80 9.48 -12.08 -3.00
C ALA A 80 8.29 -11.19 -2.57
N LEU A 81 8.53 -9.89 -2.36
CA LEU A 81 7.52 -8.94 -1.92
C LEU A 81 7.36 -7.82 -2.94
N GLU A 82 6.14 -7.57 -3.34
CA GLU A 82 5.81 -6.44 -4.20
C GLU A 82 5.62 -5.19 -3.34
N ALA A 83 6.69 -4.41 -3.17
CA ALA A 83 6.66 -3.19 -2.35
C ALA A 83 5.83 -2.06 -2.99
N PHE A 84 5.66 -2.07 -4.30
CA PHE A 84 4.93 -1.07 -5.09
C PHE A 84 3.86 -1.74 -5.94
N GLY A 85 2.83 -0.98 -6.28
CA GLY A 85 1.78 -1.48 -7.15
C GLY A 85 0.92 -0.37 -7.73
N PHE A 86 -0.02 -0.78 -8.56
CA PHE A 86 -1.03 0.08 -9.14
C PHE A 86 -2.40 -0.37 -8.64
N LEU A 87 -3.26 0.60 -8.41
CA LEU A 87 -4.55 0.37 -7.79
C LEU A 87 -5.63 1.20 -8.51
N ASP A 88 -6.78 0.57 -8.73
CA ASP A 88 -7.98 1.29 -9.15
C ASP A 88 -8.50 2.12 -7.96
N PRO A 89 -8.70 3.44 -8.11
CA PRO A 89 -9.28 4.28 -7.07
C PRO A 89 -10.60 3.76 -6.50
N ALA A 90 -11.40 3.06 -7.31
CA ALA A 90 -12.66 2.47 -6.87
C ALA A 90 -12.51 1.38 -5.79
N GLN A 91 -11.33 0.79 -5.66
CA GLN A 91 -11.02 -0.21 -4.62
C GLN A 91 -10.69 0.42 -3.26
N VAL A 92 -10.47 1.72 -3.21
CA VAL A 92 -10.15 2.43 -1.97
C VAL A 92 -11.41 2.64 -1.14
N ILE A 93 -11.40 2.16 0.09
CA ILE A 93 -12.52 2.35 1.03
C ILE A 93 -12.46 3.76 1.61
N ARG A 94 -11.31 4.14 2.16
CA ARG A 94 -11.07 5.48 2.75
C ARG A 94 -9.61 5.69 3.10
N GLY A 95 -9.25 6.93 3.43
CA GLY A 95 -8.00 7.26 4.10
C GLY A 95 -8.01 6.79 5.56
N VAL A 96 -6.83 6.56 6.10
CA VAL A 96 -6.59 6.30 7.51
C VAL A 96 -5.42 7.13 7.99
N HIS A 97 -5.39 7.46 9.28
CA HIS A 97 -4.24 8.15 9.87
C HIS A 97 -3.20 7.13 10.32
N LEU A 98 -1.96 7.39 9.95
CA LEU A 98 -0.82 6.60 10.39
C LEU A 98 -0.02 7.41 11.41
N LEU A 99 0.14 6.85 12.60
CA LEU A 99 0.93 7.43 13.68
C LEU A 99 2.29 6.74 13.74
N PRO A 100 3.41 7.43 13.52
CA PRO A 100 4.72 6.81 13.65
C PRO A 100 4.92 6.20 15.04
N ARG A 101 5.44 4.98 15.07
CA ARG A 101 5.88 4.38 16.34
C ARG A 101 7.27 4.90 16.68
N PHE A 102 7.34 6.02 17.38
CA PHE A 102 8.59 6.71 17.69
C PHE A 102 9.60 5.82 18.41
N ALA A 103 9.14 4.99 19.34
CA ALA A 103 10.00 4.06 20.08
C ALA A 103 10.70 3.00 19.19
N GLY A 104 10.17 2.75 17.98
CA GLY A 104 10.78 1.81 17.03
C GLY A 104 11.88 2.43 16.18
N GLY A 105 11.97 3.75 16.15
CA GLY A 105 12.94 4.48 15.34
C GLY A 105 12.68 4.42 13.84
N ARG A 106 13.67 4.81 13.09
CA ARG A 106 13.69 4.88 11.62
C ARG A 106 14.71 3.91 11.04
N THR A 107 14.55 3.56 9.77
CA THR A 107 15.47 2.65 9.07
C THR A 107 15.62 3.04 7.59
N PRO A 108 16.83 2.94 7.01
CA PRO A 108 17.04 3.06 5.58
C PRO A 108 16.78 1.76 4.81
N LEU A 109 16.47 0.66 5.50
CA LEU A 109 16.49 -0.69 4.91
C LEU A 109 15.28 -0.99 4.00
N TYR A 110 14.16 -0.28 4.14
CA TYR A 110 12.97 -0.57 3.35
C TYR A 110 13.02 -0.02 1.93
N LEU A 111 13.65 1.14 1.78
CA LEU A 111 13.84 1.80 0.51
C LEU A 111 15.02 2.77 0.64
N GLY A 112 15.98 2.62 -0.23
CA GLY A 112 17.11 3.56 -0.35
C GLY A 112 16.69 4.94 -0.88
N PRO A 113 17.65 5.78 -1.28
CA PRO A 113 17.36 7.04 -1.96
C PRO A 113 16.49 6.79 -3.20
N SER A 114 15.41 7.56 -3.33
CA SER A 114 14.45 7.38 -4.41
C SER A 114 13.68 8.67 -4.69
N ILE A 115 13.36 8.89 -5.96
CA ILE A 115 12.54 10.03 -6.41
C ILE A 115 11.09 9.95 -5.91
N ILE A 116 10.64 8.78 -5.48
CA ILE A 116 9.29 8.59 -4.94
C ILE A 116 9.19 8.97 -3.46
N ARG A 117 10.29 9.25 -2.80
CA ARG A 117 10.28 9.75 -1.43
C ARG A 117 9.82 11.20 -1.40
N LYS A 118 9.03 11.54 -0.38
CA LYS A 118 8.74 12.94 -0.09
C LYS A 118 10.02 13.61 0.45
N PRO A 119 10.26 14.88 0.14
CA PRO A 119 11.40 15.62 0.69
C PRO A 119 11.49 15.59 2.22
N SER A 120 10.35 15.53 2.90
CA SER A 120 10.23 15.44 4.36
C SER A 120 10.68 14.09 4.94
N ASP A 121 10.69 13.03 4.12
CA ASP A 121 11.01 11.68 4.61
C ASP A 121 12.52 11.44 4.70
N GLY A 122 13.35 12.27 4.05
CA GLY A 122 14.78 12.03 3.94
C GLY A 122 15.08 10.70 3.24
N HIS A 123 16.01 9.93 3.79
CA HIS A 123 16.42 8.61 3.24
C HIS A 123 15.96 7.43 4.10
N GLU A 124 15.14 7.68 5.09
CA GLU A 124 14.70 6.68 6.06
C GLU A 124 13.19 6.65 6.20
N ASP A 125 12.68 5.48 6.54
CA ASP A 125 11.28 5.27 6.89
C ASP A 125 11.15 4.97 8.38
N TRP A 126 10.01 5.30 8.99
CA TRP A 126 9.68 4.74 10.29
C TRP A 126 9.56 3.22 10.19
N VAL A 127 10.15 2.51 11.15
CA VAL A 127 10.11 1.04 11.18
C VAL A 127 8.67 0.55 11.22
N ASN A 128 7.84 1.20 12.02
CA ASN A 128 6.41 0.90 12.09
C ASN A 128 5.56 2.15 12.27
N TYR A 129 4.27 1.98 11.92
CA TYR A 129 3.19 2.91 12.19
C TYR A 129 2.06 2.18 12.91
N TYR A 130 1.31 2.92 13.72
CA TYR A 130 0.01 2.50 14.21
C TYR A 130 -1.07 3.00 13.26
N VAL A 131 -2.06 2.15 13.00
CA VAL A 131 -3.22 2.53 12.17
C VAL A 131 -4.32 3.08 13.07
N ASN A 132 -4.66 4.34 12.89
CA ASN A 132 -5.81 4.95 13.55
C ASN A 132 -6.99 5.04 12.57
N TRP A 133 -8.05 4.30 12.85
CA TRP A 133 -9.27 4.30 12.05
C TRP A 133 -10.28 5.36 12.49
N TYR A 134 -10.10 5.90 13.68
CA TYR A 134 -11.00 6.88 14.31
C TYR A 134 -10.55 8.30 13.97
N VAL A 135 -11.10 8.80 12.92
CA VAL A 135 -10.86 10.19 12.53
C VAL A 135 -12.18 10.85 12.15
#